data_fda510e24e59817982696fdbf9b1315a
#
_entry.id   fda510e24e59817982696fdbf9b1315a
#
_cell.length_a   1.000
_cell.length_b   1.000
_cell.length_c   1.000
_cell.angle_alpha   90.00
_cell.angle_beta   90.00
_cell.angle_gamma   90.00
#
_symmetry.space_group_name_H-M   'P 1'
#
loop_
_entity.id
_entity.type
_entity.pdbx_description
1 polymer ?
#
loop_
_entity_poly.entity_id
_entity_poly.type
_entity_poly.pdbx_seq_one_letter_code
_entity_poly.pdbx_strand_id
1 'polypeptide(L)'
;MNVGKGDFKLPDDGEFERKKHKWLTEHYKPYVDYAKKLLFEKVNNVVLSTRLTNEPCVVVADSYGQSSFMEKIRKSQLFATEGSNPQGDMKKILEINPHHRVNQQLLQRIKDGQTDANVEQLVELLYETAALQSGFALANTNDFAKRFYTVYSEALGVLNLERKQVEVDDDVELDDKDYEGDNEEIMRMGPGDMKVTSGEDE
;
A
#
# COMPACT_ATOMS: atom_id res chain seq x y z
N MET A 1 1.59 -17.09 10.68
CA MET A 1 0.14 -16.87 10.52
C MET A 1 -0.16 -16.80 9.04
N ASN A 2 -0.94 -17.71 8.48
CA ASN A 2 -1.15 -17.78 7.03
C ASN A 2 -2.33 -16.86 6.67
N VAL A 3 -2.06 -15.61 6.32
CA VAL A 3 -3.05 -14.56 6.02
C VAL A 3 -3.62 -14.69 4.59
N GLY A 4 -3.32 -15.78 3.91
CA GLY A 4 -3.45 -15.88 2.46
C GLY A 4 -4.77 -16.39 1.88
N LYS A 5 -5.77 -16.80 2.67
CA LYS A 5 -7.07 -17.27 2.15
C LYS A 5 -8.22 -16.72 2.97
N GLY A 6 -9.16 -16.07 2.28
CA GLY A 6 -10.34 -15.43 2.85
C GLY A 6 -11.45 -16.36 3.40
N ASP A 7 -11.19 -17.67 3.53
CA ASP A 7 -12.19 -18.64 3.98
C ASP A 7 -12.06 -19.04 5.46
N PHE A 8 -11.47 -18.18 6.30
CA PHE A 8 -11.43 -18.46 7.73
C PHE A 8 -12.81 -18.19 8.35
N LYS A 9 -13.59 -19.25 8.56
CA LYS A 9 -14.82 -19.22 9.36
C LYS A 9 -14.45 -19.36 10.82
N LEU A 10 -14.79 -18.37 11.64
CA LEU A 10 -14.71 -18.47 13.09
C LEU A 10 -15.75 -19.48 13.59
N PRO A 11 -15.47 -20.24 14.68
CA PRO A 11 -16.47 -21.10 15.29
C PRO A 11 -17.65 -20.26 15.80
N ASP A 12 -18.82 -20.78 15.59
CA ASP A 12 -20.19 -20.35 15.86
C ASP A 12 -20.33 -19.06 16.70
N ASP A 13 -20.37 -17.94 16.00
CA ASP A 13 -20.75 -16.65 16.59
C ASP A 13 -22.24 -16.73 16.95
N GLY A 14 -22.57 -16.52 18.22
CA GLY A 14 -23.92 -16.55 18.71
C GLY A 14 -24.88 -15.66 17.91
N GLU A 15 -26.18 -15.86 18.06
CA GLU A 15 -27.22 -15.11 17.33
C GLU A 15 -27.06 -13.59 17.41
N PHE A 16 -26.49 -13.10 18.52
CA PHE A 16 -26.19 -11.69 18.71
C PHE A 16 -25.10 -11.18 17.75
N GLU A 17 -24.01 -11.93 17.58
CA GLU A 17 -22.92 -11.55 16.67
C GLU A 17 -23.37 -11.58 15.20
N ARG A 18 -24.26 -12.51 14.82
CA ARG A 18 -24.86 -12.54 13.49
C ARG A 18 -25.73 -11.31 13.23
N LYS A 19 -26.55 -10.91 14.21
CA LYS A 19 -27.37 -9.68 14.12
C LYS A 19 -26.50 -8.43 14.03
N LYS A 20 -25.46 -8.34 14.85
CA LYS A 20 -24.47 -7.26 14.83
C LYS A 20 -23.76 -7.17 13.48
N HIS A 21 -23.27 -8.30 12.95
CA HIS A 21 -22.62 -8.34 11.65
C HIS A 21 -23.56 -7.92 10.51
N LYS A 22 -24.81 -8.37 10.53
CA LYS A 22 -25.81 -7.95 9.55
C LYS A 22 -26.06 -6.44 9.60
N TRP A 23 -26.25 -5.89 10.81
CA TRP A 23 -26.42 -4.45 11.00
C TRP A 23 -25.20 -3.66 10.50
N LEU A 24 -23.98 -4.09 10.85
CA LEU A 24 -22.75 -3.47 10.37
C LEU A 24 -22.66 -3.52 8.84
N THR A 25 -23.00 -4.64 8.22
CA THR A 25 -22.99 -4.78 6.75
C THR A 25 -23.95 -3.79 6.09
N GLU A 26 -25.14 -3.63 6.62
CA GLU A 26 -26.11 -2.64 6.11
C GLU A 26 -25.63 -1.21 6.36
N HIS A 27 -25.05 -0.94 7.52
CA HIS A 27 -24.55 0.39 7.90
C HIS A 27 -23.36 0.84 7.04
N TYR A 28 -22.46 -0.08 6.70
CA TYR A 28 -21.25 0.17 5.91
C TYR A 28 -21.47 0.01 4.40
N LYS A 29 -22.65 -0.39 3.96
CA LYS A 29 -22.97 -0.60 2.55
C LYS A 29 -22.55 0.59 1.65
N PRO A 30 -22.82 1.87 1.99
CA PRO A 30 -22.40 3.00 1.17
C PRO A 30 -20.88 3.05 0.93
N TYR A 31 -20.09 2.76 1.97
CA TYR A 31 -18.63 2.75 1.86
C TYR A 31 -18.13 1.54 1.07
N VAL A 32 -18.69 0.36 1.31
CA VAL A 32 -18.35 -0.88 0.60
C VAL A 32 -18.62 -0.72 -0.90
N ASP A 33 -19.79 -0.20 -1.26
CA ASP A 33 -20.18 0.01 -2.66
C ASP A 33 -19.28 1.07 -3.33
N TYR A 34 -18.97 2.15 -2.63
CA TYR A 34 -18.06 3.20 -3.09
C TYR A 34 -16.64 2.65 -3.32
N ALA A 35 -16.07 1.97 -2.33
CA ALA A 35 -14.73 1.38 -2.43
C ALA A 35 -14.65 0.32 -3.54
N LYS A 36 -15.71 -0.52 -3.68
CA LYS A 36 -15.79 -1.51 -4.74
C LYS A 36 -15.84 -0.89 -6.13
N LYS A 37 -16.56 0.22 -6.28
CA LYS A 37 -16.64 0.96 -7.54
C LYS A 37 -15.32 1.64 -7.87
N LEU A 38 -14.67 2.27 -6.89
CA LEU A 38 -13.39 2.96 -7.07
C LEU A 38 -12.26 1.98 -7.41
N LEU A 39 -12.21 0.85 -6.71
CA LEU A 39 -11.14 -0.15 -6.82
C LEU A 39 -11.50 -1.30 -7.77
N PHE A 40 -12.45 -1.14 -8.68
CA PHE A 40 -13.01 -2.24 -9.48
C PHE A 40 -11.97 -3.01 -10.31
N GLU A 41 -10.88 -2.36 -10.71
CA GLU A 41 -9.78 -2.99 -11.43
C GLU A 41 -8.87 -3.84 -10.53
N LYS A 42 -8.76 -3.43 -9.25
CA LYS A 42 -7.81 -3.97 -8.27
C LYS A 42 -8.45 -5.06 -7.40
N VAL A 43 -9.75 -4.93 -7.10
CA VAL A 43 -10.47 -5.85 -6.21
C VAL A 43 -11.66 -6.53 -6.89
N ASN A 44 -11.91 -7.77 -6.51
CA ASN A 44 -13.11 -8.51 -6.91
C ASN A 44 -14.27 -8.21 -5.95
N ASN A 45 -13.96 -8.08 -4.68
CA ASN A 45 -14.95 -7.79 -3.66
C ASN A 45 -14.37 -6.96 -2.51
N VAL A 46 -15.26 -6.25 -1.81
CA VAL A 46 -14.97 -5.54 -0.56
C VAL A 46 -15.92 -6.08 0.51
N VAL A 47 -15.38 -6.55 1.62
CA VAL A 47 -16.16 -7.18 2.70
C VAL A 47 -15.78 -6.60 4.06
N LEU A 48 -16.68 -6.71 5.02
CA LEU A 48 -16.38 -6.36 6.40
C LEU A 48 -15.69 -7.54 7.10
N SER A 49 -14.60 -7.23 7.78
CA SER A 49 -13.85 -8.22 8.55
C SER A 49 -14.43 -8.37 9.95
N THR A 50 -14.51 -9.62 10.41
CA THR A 50 -14.84 -9.97 11.81
C THR A 50 -13.60 -10.32 12.62
N ARG A 51 -12.42 -10.38 11.97
CA ARG A 51 -11.17 -10.87 12.56
C ARG A 51 -10.12 -9.79 12.82
N LEU A 52 -10.26 -8.62 12.18
CA LEU A 52 -9.30 -7.52 12.35
C LEU A 52 -9.54 -6.80 13.66
N THR A 53 -8.46 -6.50 14.38
CA THR A 53 -8.46 -5.76 15.65
C THR A 53 -7.90 -4.36 15.51
N ASN A 54 -6.64 -4.24 15.13
CA ASN A 54 -5.91 -2.97 15.10
C ASN A 54 -5.77 -2.38 13.69
N GLU A 55 -5.74 -3.25 12.69
CA GLU A 55 -5.54 -2.80 11.32
C GLU A 55 -6.85 -2.25 10.73
N PRO A 56 -6.80 -1.17 9.94
CA PRO A 56 -7.99 -0.61 9.29
C PRO A 56 -8.53 -1.53 8.21
N CYS A 57 -7.67 -2.22 7.48
CA CYS A 57 -8.05 -3.17 6.44
C CYS A 57 -6.90 -4.14 6.14
N VAL A 58 -7.23 -5.19 5.40
CA VAL A 58 -6.26 -6.17 4.90
C VAL A 58 -6.68 -6.60 3.49
N VAL A 59 -5.69 -6.90 2.66
CA VAL A 59 -5.93 -7.46 1.33
C VAL A 59 -5.65 -8.96 1.37
N VAL A 60 -6.61 -9.75 0.89
CA VAL A 60 -6.49 -11.20 0.81
C VAL A 60 -6.68 -11.67 -0.62
N ALA A 61 -6.10 -12.83 -0.94
CA ALA A 61 -6.37 -13.49 -2.21
C ALA A 61 -7.83 -13.94 -2.28
N ASP A 62 -8.44 -13.83 -3.46
CA ASP A 62 -9.73 -14.46 -3.72
C ASP A 62 -9.60 -16.00 -3.68
N SER A 63 -10.73 -16.72 -3.56
CA SER A 63 -10.78 -18.19 -3.48
C SER A 63 -10.03 -18.88 -4.64
N TYR A 64 -10.06 -18.28 -5.82
CA TYR A 64 -9.33 -18.72 -7.01
C TYR A 64 -8.02 -17.95 -7.23
N GLY A 65 -7.69 -16.99 -6.35
CA GLY A 65 -6.51 -16.15 -6.43
C GLY A 65 -5.27 -16.84 -5.88
N GLN A 66 -4.12 -16.31 -6.27
CA GLN A 66 -2.83 -16.73 -5.74
C GLN A 66 -2.51 -15.96 -4.46
N SER A 67 -1.90 -16.65 -3.48
CA SER A 67 -1.35 -15.97 -2.30
C SER A 67 -0.27 -14.97 -2.71
N SER A 68 0.02 -13.98 -1.87
CA SER A 68 1.06 -12.98 -2.13
C SER A 68 2.43 -13.62 -2.41
N PHE A 69 2.73 -14.74 -1.76
CA PHE A 69 3.96 -15.50 -2.00
C PHE A 69 3.99 -16.11 -3.41
N MET A 70 2.91 -16.77 -3.84
CA MET A 70 2.81 -17.36 -5.17
C MET A 70 2.81 -16.29 -6.27
N GLU A 71 2.21 -15.14 -6.02
CA GLU A 71 2.27 -14.00 -6.96
C GLU A 71 3.71 -13.51 -7.16
N LYS A 72 4.49 -13.42 -6.08
CA LYS A 72 5.91 -13.04 -6.16
C LYS A 72 6.74 -14.06 -6.96
N ILE A 73 6.55 -15.36 -6.70
CA ILE A 73 7.24 -16.42 -7.45
C ILE A 73 6.89 -16.31 -8.94
N ARG A 74 5.61 -16.18 -9.26
CA ARG A 74 5.15 -16.06 -10.66
C ARG A 74 5.76 -14.83 -11.34
N LYS A 75 5.74 -13.66 -10.68
CA LYS A 75 6.36 -12.45 -11.23
C LYS A 75 7.86 -12.64 -11.48
N SER A 76 8.58 -13.27 -10.55
CA SER A 76 10.02 -13.58 -10.74
C SER A 76 10.26 -14.50 -11.92
N GLN A 77 9.43 -15.53 -12.11
CA GLN A 77 9.54 -16.45 -13.24
C GLN A 77 9.24 -15.75 -14.58
N LEU A 78 8.28 -14.84 -14.63
CA LEU A 78 7.96 -14.07 -15.82
C LEU A 78 9.09 -13.11 -16.21
N PHE A 79 9.75 -12.48 -15.25
CA PHE A 79 10.93 -11.66 -15.50
C PHE A 79 12.10 -12.48 -16.05
N ALA A 80 12.27 -13.72 -15.60
CA ALA A 80 13.33 -14.61 -16.08
C ALA A 80 13.10 -15.15 -17.50
N THR A 81 11.84 -15.19 -17.97
CA THR A 81 11.47 -15.79 -19.28
C THR A 81 11.06 -14.77 -20.33
N GLU A 82 11.22 -13.46 -20.08
CA GLU A 82 10.75 -12.38 -20.96
C GLU A 82 9.29 -12.54 -21.44
N GLY A 83 8.50 -13.31 -20.69
CA GLY A 83 7.13 -13.64 -21.04
C GLY A 83 6.14 -12.54 -20.66
N SER A 84 5.23 -12.22 -21.56
CA SER A 84 4.05 -11.42 -21.22
C SER A 84 3.21 -12.17 -20.17
N ASN A 85 2.65 -11.45 -19.21
CA ASN A 85 1.75 -12.03 -18.21
C ASN A 85 0.36 -12.30 -18.83
N PRO A 86 0.07 -13.53 -19.31
CA PRO A 86 -1.17 -13.80 -20.02
C PRO A 86 -2.43 -13.77 -19.12
N GLN A 87 -2.25 -13.80 -17.82
CA GLN A 87 -3.36 -13.82 -16.85
C GLN A 87 -3.60 -12.50 -16.14
N GLY A 88 -2.76 -11.48 -16.36
CA GLY A 88 -2.86 -10.20 -15.66
C GLY A 88 -2.66 -10.33 -14.14
N ASP A 89 -2.85 -9.24 -13.43
CA ASP A 89 -2.88 -9.26 -11.96
C ASP A 89 -4.26 -9.74 -11.50
N MET A 90 -4.29 -10.82 -10.74
CA MET A 90 -5.54 -11.35 -10.22
C MET A 90 -6.14 -10.37 -9.21
N LYS A 91 -7.44 -10.11 -9.36
CA LYS A 91 -8.19 -9.28 -8.43
C LYS A 91 -8.20 -9.92 -7.04
N LYS A 92 -8.21 -9.08 -6.03
CA LYS A 92 -8.09 -9.44 -4.62
C LYS A 92 -9.39 -9.10 -3.88
N ILE A 93 -9.49 -9.48 -2.63
CA ILE A 93 -10.57 -9.07 -1.75
C ILE A 93 -10.00 -8.08 -0.73
N LEU A 94 -10.68 -6.95 -0.54
CA LEU A 94 -10.39 -5.99 0.52
C LEU A 94 -11.30 -6.29 1.72
N GLU A 95 -10.72 -6.63 2.86
CA GLU A 95 -11.43 -6.75 4.12
C GLU A 95 -11.28 -5.46 4.92
N ILE A 96 -12.37 -4.85 5.31
CA ILE A 96 -12.43 -3.58 6.04
C ILE A 96 -12.80 -3.86 7.51
N ASN A 97 -12.07 -3.25 8.45
CA ASN A 97 -12.39 -3.29 9.86
C ASN A 97 -13.43 -2.22 10.20
N PRO A 98 -14.69 -2.58 10.53
CA PRO A 98 -15.74 -1.62 10.83
C PRO A 98 -15.52 -0.87 12.17
N HIS A 99 -14.67 -1.40 13.04
CA HIS A 99 -14.38 -0.80 14.34
C HIS A 99 -13.23 0.20 14.30
N HIS A 100 -12.48 0.25 13.21
CA HIS A 100 -11.36 1.17 13.09
C HIS A 100 -11.82 2.59 12.76
N ARG A 101 -11.30 3.59 13.50
CA ARG A 101 -11.73 5.01 13.41
C ARG A 101 -11.56 5.60 12.01
N VAL A 102 -10.51 5.23 11.28
CA VAL A 102 -10.30 5.68 9.89
C VAL A 102 -11.47 5.30 9.00
N ASN A 103 -11.94 4.05 9.09
CA ASN A 103 -13.08 3.57 8.29
C ASN A 103 -14.40 4.22 8.70
N GLN A 104 -14.58 4.51 9.99
CA GLN A 104 -15.74 5.25 10.48
C GLN A 104 -15.79 6.66 9.92
N GLN A 105 -14.64 7.35 9.89
CA GLN A 105 -14.54 8.70 9.31
C GLN A 105 -14.75 8.70 7.79
N LEU A 106 -14.18 7.72 7.08
CA LEU A 106 -14.43 7.57 5.64
C LEU A 106 -15.91 7.29 5.34
N LEU A 107 -16.54 6.40 6.11
CA LEU A 107 -17.98 6.14 6.00
C LEU A 107 -18.78 7.42 6.21
N GLN A 108 -18.45 8.23 7.23
CA GLN A 108 -19.16 9.47 7.51
C GLN A 108 -19.03 10.45 6.34
N ARG A 109 -17.82 10.69 5.83
CA ARG A 109 -17.59 11.56 4.68
C ARG A 109 -18.37 11.12 3.45
N ILE A 110 -18.39 9.82 3.16
CA ILE A 110 -19.14 9.27 2.02
C ILE A 110 -20.65 9.44 2.20
N LYS A 111 -21.16 9.23 3.42
CA LYS A 111 -22.60 9.47 3.73
C LYS A 111 -22.99 10.94 3.60
N ASP A 112 -22.08 11.84 3.94
CA ASP A 112 -22.26 13.30 3.81
C ASP A 112 -22.11 13.78 2.36
N GLY A 113 -21.88 12.87 1.42
CA GLY A 113 -21.70 13.17 -0.01
C GLY A 113 -20.35 13.80 -0.35
N GLN A 114 -19.40 13.81 0.58
CA GLN A 114 -18.02 14.26 0.37
C GLN A 114 -17.24 13.16 -0.33
N THR A 115 -17.43 13.04 -1.63
CA THR A 115 -16.72 12.05 -2.49
C THR A 115 -15.81 12.78 -3.46
N ASP A 116 -15.04 13.70 -2.93
CA ASP A 116 -14.04 14.48 -3.65
C ASP A 116 -12.76 13.67 -3.94
N ALA A 117 -11.87 14.26 -4.74
CA ALA A 117 -10.60 13.64 -5.11
C ALA A 117 -9.73 13.27 -3.90
N ASN A 118 -9.88 13.98 -2.77
CA ASN A 118 -9.16 13.68 -1.54
C ASN A 118 -9.64 12.35 -0.94
N VAL A 119 -10.97 12.13 -0.84
CA VAL A 119 -11.53 10.86 -0.33
C VAL A 119 -11.16 9.70 -1.26
N GLU A 120 -11.16 9.91 -2.58
CA GLU A 120 -10.69 8.90 -3.54
C GLU A 120 -9.24 8.51 -3.27
N GLN A 121 -8.35 9.48 -3.15
CA GLN A 121 -6.93 9.25 -2.86
C GLN A 121 -6.72 8.54 -1.52
N LEU A 122 -7.47 8.89 -0.48
CA LEU A 122 -7.39 8.25 0.83
C LEU A 122 -7.81 6.78 0.77
N VAL A 123 -8.88 6.44 0.05
CA VAL A 123 -9.34 5.05 -0.10
C VAL A 123 -8.35 4.24 -0.94
N GLU A 124 -7.80 4.81 -2.01
CA GLU A 124 -6.76 4.15 -2.80
C GLU A 124 -5.49 3.92 -1.99
N LEU A 125 -5.02 4.93 -1.26
CA LEU A 125 -3.84 4.82 -0.40
C LEU A 125 -4.03 3.77 0.70
N LEU A 126 -5.23 3.71 1.28
CA LEU A 126 -5.59 2.70 2.28
C LEU A 126 -5.50 1.28 1.70
N TYR A 127 -6.04 1.07 0.50
CA TYR A 127 -5.94 -0.21 -0.21
C TYR A 127 -4.49 -0.58 -0.52
N GLU A 128 -3.71 0.36 -1.06
CA GLU A 128 -2.32 0.13 -1.46
C GLU A 128 -1.43 -0.20 -0.24
N THR A 129 -1.64 0.53 0.86
CA THR A 129 -0.96 0.25 2.14
C THR A 129 -1.32 -1.15 2.67
N ALA A 130 -2.61 -1.52 2.62
CA ALA A 130 -3.05 -2.85 3.03
C ALA A 130 -2.49 -3.95 2.11
N ALA A 131 -2.38 -3.70 0.81
CA ALA A 131 -1.78 -4.63 -0.13
C ALA A 131 -0.30 -4.88 0.19
N LEU A 132 0.47 -3.81 0.44
CA LEU A 132 1.87 -3.90 0.85
C LEU A 132 2.02 -4.68 2.17
N GLN A 133 1.21 -4.34 3.18
CA GLN A 133 1.22 -5.03 4.48
C GLN A 133 0.87 -6.52 4.34
N SER A 134 -0.01 -6.87 3.41
CA SER A 134 -0.38 -8.26 3.09
C SER A 134 0.66 -8.98 2.22
N GLY A 135 1.73 -8.28 1.82
CA GLY A 135 2.83 -8.83 1.05
C GLY A 135 2.61 -8.85 -0.46
N PHE A 136 1.55 -8.24 -0.97
CA PHE A 136 1.33 -8.08 -2.41
C PHE A 136 2.19 -6.94 -2.97
N ALA A 137 2.61 -7.09 -4.23
CA ALA A 137 3.29 -6.02 -4.95
C ALA A 137 2.26 -5.02 -5.50
N LEU A 138 2.61 -3.75 -5.50
CA LEU A 138 1.82 -2.72 -6.17
C LEU A 138 2.09 -2.75 -7.67
N ALA A 139 1.07 -2.46 -8.47
CA ALA A 139 1.19 -2.34 -9.91
C ALA A 139 2.02 -1.10 -10.29
N ASN A 140 1.82 0.01 -9.57
CA ASN A 140 2.54 1.26 -9.79
C ASN A 140 2.97 1.88 -8.44
N THR A 141 4.24 1.70 -8.10
CA THR A 141 4.83 2.25 -6.86
C THR A 141 5.03 3.77 -6.93
N ASN A 142 5.19 4.33 -8.13
CA ASN A 142 5.36 5.78 -8.30
C ASN A 142 4.05 6.53 -7.98
N ASP A 143 2.91 6.01 -8.41
CA ASP A 143 1.62 6.62 -8.12
C ASP A 143 1.26 6.50 -6.64
N PHE A 144 1.61 5.37 -6.02
CA PHE A 144 1.52 5.21 -4.56
C PHE A 144 2.35 6.28 -3.84
N ALA A 145 3.62 6.47 -4.24
CA ALA A 145 4.50 7.45 -3.63
C ALA A 145 3.96 8.88 -3.78
N LYS A 146 3.43 9.24 -4.96
CA LYS A 146 2.81 10.56 -5.19
C LYS A 146 1.63 10.79 -4.25
N ARG A 147 0.69 9.81 -4.16
CA ARG A 147 -0.45 9.89 -3.23
C ARG A 147 0.00 10.02 -1.79
N PHE A 148 0.98 9.21 -1.39
CA PHE A 148 1.54 9.28 -0.05
C PHE A 148 2.10 10.66 0.27
N TYR A 149 2.94 11.22 -0.61
CA TYR A 149 3.51 12.56 -0.41
C TYR A 149 2.46 13.67 -0.42
N THR A 150 1.39 13.54 -1.21
CA THR A 150 0.28 14.49 -1.20
C THR A 150 -0.39 14.50 0.17
N VAL A 151 -0.80 13.35 0.69
CA VAL A 151 -1.45 13.25 2.02
C VAL A 151 -0.49 13.68 3.12
N TYR A 152 0.79 13.33 3.00
CA TYR A 152 1.83 13.70 3.96
C TYR A 152 2.05 15.22 3.99
N SER A 153 2.08 15.88 2.82
CA SER A 153 2.21 17.33 2.73
C SER A 153 1.00 18.06 3.29
N GLU A 154 -0.22 17.56 3.05
CA GLU A 154 -1.42 18.10 3.66
C GLU A 154 -1.38 18.01 5.18
N ALA A 155 -0.91 16.89 5.73
CA ALA A 155 -0.75 16.70 7.17
C ALA A 155 0.27 17.67 7.79
N LEU A 156 1.31 18.07 7.03
CA LEU A 156 2.30 19.07 7.43
C LEU A 156 1.85 20.51 7.14
N GLY A 157 0.69 20.71 6.50
CA GLY A 157 0.23 22.04 6.08
C GLY A 157 1.03 22.65 4.92
N VAL A 158 1.73 21.81 4.15
CA VAL A 158 2.50 22.22 2.97
C VAL A 158 1.59 22.22 1.75
N LEU A 159 1.21 23.39 1.27
CA LEU A 159 0.29 23.53 0.13
C LEU A 159 0.97 23.41 -1.24
N ASN A 160 2.28 23.54 -1.30
CA ASN A 160 3.04 23.47 -2.53
C ASN A 160 4.22 22.50 -2.39
N LEU A 161 4.24 21.48 -3.27
CA LEU A 161 5.30 20.46 -3.33
C LEU A 161 6.45 20.86 -4.28
N GLU A 162 6.43 22.09 -4.86
CA GLU A 162 7.52 22.56 -5.68
C GLU A 162 8.80 22.68 -4.86
N ARG A 163 9.90 22.32 -5.51
CA ARG A 163 11.22 22.39 -4.90
C ARG A 163 11.57 23.83 -4.56
N LYS A 164 11.64 24.15 -3.27
CA LYS A 164 12.20 25.41 -2.82
C LYS A 164 13.72 25.27 -2.73
N GLN A 165 14.44 26.16 -3.39
CA GLN A 165 15.89 26.23 -3.19
C GLN A 165 16.18 26.63 -1.75
N VAL A 166 17.06 25.92 -1.11
CA VAL A 166 17.58 26.29 0.20
C VAL A 166 18.64 27.36 -0.06
N GLU A 167 18.40 28.56 0.45
CA GLU A 167 19.42 29.59 0.48
C GLU A 167 20.47 29.16 1.51
N VAL A 168 21.67 28.91 1.04
CA VAL A 168 22.82 28.61 1.91
C VAL A 168 23.47 29.96 2.23
N ASP A 169 23.68 30.25 3.51
CA ASP A 169 24.43 31.43 3.91
C ASP A 169 25.82 31.38 3.29
N ASP A 170 26.21 32.45 2.58
CA ASP A 170 27.51 32.57 1.93
C ASP A 170 28.69 32.57 2.95
N ASP A 171 28.36 32.73 4.24
CA ASP A 171 29.35 32.76 5.36
C ASP A 171 29.69 31.38 5.94
N VAL A 172 29.16 30.29 5.35
CA VAL A 172 29.54 28.92 5.77
C VAL A 172 30.94 28.64 5.20
N GLU A 173 31.98 28.85 6.02
CA GLU A 173 33.31 28.34 5.73
C GLU A 173 33.24 26.80 5.67
N LEU A 174 33.20 26.25 4.47
CA LEU A 174 33.38 24.82 4.25
C LEU A 174 34.86 24.53 4.41
N ASP A 175 35.23 23.69 5.38
CA ASP A 175 36.61 23.25 5.52
C ASP A 175 36.93 22.34 4.33
N ASP A 176 37.75 22.83 3.38
CA ASP A 176 38.10 22.14 2.14
C ASP A 176 38.71 20.74 2.37
N LYS A 177 39.07 20.42 3.61
CA LYS A 177 39.63 19.12 3.99
C LYS A 177 38.62 17.99 4.03
N ASP A 178 37.33 18.30 4.21
CA ASP A 178 36.29 17.27 4.27
C ASP A 178 35.88 16.78 2.86
N TYR A 179 36.27 17.47 1.79
CA TYR A 179 35.91 17.13 0.40
C TYR A 179 37.03 16.43 -0.40
N GLU A 180 38.30 16.46 0.06
CA GLU A 180 39.39 15.85 -0.69
C GLU A 180 39.49 14.32 -0.60
N GLY A 181 38.82 13.68 0.41
CA GLY A 181 38.91 12.25 0.61
C GLY A 181 38.08 11.41 -0.37
N ASP A 182 36.82 11.80 -0.61
CA ASP A 182 35.86 10.93 -1.30
C ASP A 182 35.85 11.11 -2.83
N ASN A 183 36.21 12.26 -3.35
CA ASN A 183 36.15 12.53 -4.79
C ASN A 183 37.35 11.99 -5.58
N GLU A 184 38.51 11.85 -4.99
CA GLU A 184 39.67 11.28 -5.67
C GLU A 184 39.58 9.76 -5.83
N GLU A 185 38.93 9.09 -4.89
CA GLU A 185 38.73 7.62 -4.95
C GLU A 185 37.65 7.24 -5.98
N ILE A 186 36.60 8.04 -6.09
CA ILE A 186 35.53 7.84 -7.07
C ILE A 186 35.98 8.14 -8.51
N MET A 187 36.86 9.15 -8.70
CA MET A 187 37.39 9.48 -10.04
C MET A 187 38.49 8.53 -10.53
N ARG A 188 39.11 7.76 -9.63
CA ARG A 188 40.10 6.72 -9.99
C ARG A 188 39.48 5.37 -10.31
N MET A 189 38.23 5.12 -9.91
CA MET A 189 37.51 3.91 -10.29
C MET A 189 36.97 4.04 -11.72
N GLY A 190 37.66 3.44 -12.66
CA GLY A 190 37.16 3.24 -14.03
C GLY A 190 35.96 2.31 -14.03
N PRO A 191 35.16 2.30 -15.13
CA PRO A 191 33.93 1.50 -15.21
C PRO A 191 34.13 -0.04 -15.12
N GLY A 192 35.37 -0.51 -14.84
CA GLY A 192 35.71 -1.91 -14.67
C GLY A 192 36.12 -2.34 -13.25
N ASP A 193 36.24 -1.42 -12.30
CA ASP A 193 36.84 -1.70 -10.99
C ASP A 193 35.85 -1.93 -9.84
N MET A 194 34.56 -2.00 -10.12
CA MET A 194 33.58 -2.41 -9.11
C MET A 194 33.71 -3.91 -8.82
N LYS A 195 34.60 -4.26 -7.91
CA LYS A 195 34.57 -5.58 -7.28
C LYS A 195 33.36 -5.66 -6.37
N VAL A 196 32.37 -6.43 -6.79
CA VAL A 196 31.33 -6.93 -5.90
C VAL A 196 32.02 -7.84 -4.88
N THR A 197 32.21 -7.35 -3.66
CA THR A 197 32.61 -8.20 -2.53
C THR A 197 31.39 -9.06 -2.18
N SER A 198 31.36 -10.29 -2.73
CA SER A 198 30.53 -11.35 -2.20
C SER A 198 31.05 -11.64 -0.79
N GLY A 199 30.27 -11.30 0.22
CA GLY A 199 30.52 -11.71 1.59
C GLY A 199 30.30 -13.22 1.71
N GLU A 200 31.37 -13.98 1.54
CA GLU A 200 31.58 -15.28 2.15
C GLU A 200 32.60 -15.00 3.25
N ASP A 201 32.16 -15.19 4.52
CA ASP A 201 33.00 -15.82 5.52
C ASP A 201 32.29 -15.84 6.89
N GLU A 202 32.17 -17.12 7.37
CA GLU A 202 31.94 -17.69 8.70
C GLU A 202 30.56 -17.58 9.33
#